data_2c2b048463db02cdd36b9a5296e35e58
#
_entry.id   2c2b048463db02cdd36b9a5296e35e58
#
_cell.length_a   1.000
_cell.length_b   1.000
_cell.length_c   1.000
_cell.angle_alpha   90.00
_cell.angle_beta   90.00
_cell.angle_gamma   90.00
#
_symmetry.space_group_name_H-M   'P 1'
#
loop_
_entity.id
_entity.type
_entity.pdbx_description
1 polymer ?
#
loop_
_entity_poly.entity_id
_entity_poly.type
_entity_poly.pdbx_seq_one_letter_code
_entity_poly.pdbx_strand_id
1 'polypeptide(L)'
;LDPKIQEIAESVYEDRGSLNNLTSASGQLIHSGITIIEPSTGNIVAMVGDMGPKSGNLLWNYATDIQQPGSSIKPLTAYAPALDAGAVSPATTFDNYPVRLLNGNPWPKNSPNTYTGWTSVRNGVKASINTIAVQTLEKVGVTAAYQFATENLGLSLAPEDMNVSPLGLGGLTYGLSTVEMAAAYAAFANSGVYNEPKTYVKVLANDNSTVVLEKETEQRVAMKETTAYLMTDMLRRAVNESGGTGGGARFSGMHIAGKTGTTNDNYDRYFTGYTPYYCAAVWVGYKNNERISYSVNPAASLWRQVMEKVHADLPDKSFNRPSSGLTTVSVCADSGMLATDACRADSRGDRTVSYEVAVGTEPTTECTLHKMVDICTEGNCLAGEFCPAESIVQKGYLDYVREDYGESITASDDAYLISTLEKAVAPTETSPGGCPVHTSAAVTDPDDPNGGLDPSDPNWQPPDPNDPDVPIDPDTPTEDPSGGDSGGGDQPTEPDPNDPSGGFGDAGGDWWSGFWGDNTGT
;
A
#
# COMPACT_ATOMS: atom_id res chain seq x y z
N LEU A 1 37.01 9.33 -2.15
CA LEU A 1 36.15 10.46 -2.49
C LEU A 1 36.44 10.96 -3.90
N ASP A 2 35.38 11.38 -4.61
CA ASP A 2 35.46 12.14 -5.84
C ASP A 2 35.29 13.64 -5.49
N PRO A 3 36.32 14.50 -5.74
CA PRO A 3 36.25 15.89 -5.30
C PRO A 3 35.08 16.67 -5.93
N LYS A 4 34.72 16.39 -7.20
CA LYS A 4 33.60 17.05 -7.89
C LYS A 4 32.27 16.68 -7.26
N ILE A 5 32.06 15.40 -6.97
CA ILE A 5 30.82 14.90 -6.36
C ILE A 5 30.71 15.40 -4.92
N GLN A 6 31.83 15.40 -4.18
CA GLN A 6 31.89 15.91 -2.80
C GLN A 6 31.52 17.41 -2.75
N GLU A 7 32.11 18.23 -3.65
CA GLU A 7 31.82 19.67 -3.74
C GLU A 7 30.36 19.95 -4.06
N ILE A 8 29.77 19.17 -4.98
CA ILE A 8 28.33 19.26 -5.31
C ILE A 8 27.48 18.96 -4.08
N ALA A 9 27.77 17.85 -3.37
CA ALA A 9 27.01 17.45 -2.19
C ALA A 9 27.13 18.51 -1.08
N GLU A 10 28.37 18.99 -0.79
CA GLU A 10 28.61 20.04 0.18
C GLU A 10 27.86 21.34 -0.16
N SER A 11 27.86 21.77 -1.44
CA SER A 11 27.19 23.00 -1.86
C SER A 11 25.68 22.97 -1.59
N VAL A 12 25.03 21.81 -1.79
CA VAL A 12 23.60 21.65 -1.50
C VAL A 12 23.34 21.63 0.01
N TYR A 13 24.20 20.99 0.77
CA TYR A 13 24.06 20.85 2.21
C TYR A 13 24.38 22.15 2.95
N GLU A 14 25.36 22.92 2.49
CA GLU A 14 25.73 24.22 3.07
C GLU A 14 24.58 25.23 3.00
N ASP A 15 23.89 25.28 1.86
CA ASP A 15 22.68 26.09 1.67
C ASP A 15 21.43 25.51 2.34
N ARG A 16 21.54 24.36 3.02
CA ARG A 16 20.44 23.57 3.62
C ARG A 16 19.37 23.13 2.61
N GLY A 17 19.60 23.32 1.34
CA GLY A 17 18.70 22.94 0.25
C GLY A 17 17.26 23.42 0.47
N SER A 18 16.29 22.55 0.19
CA SER A 18 14.86 22.83 0.41
C SER A 18 14.44 22.86 1.88
N LEU A 19 15.37 22.60 2.84
CA LEU A 19 15.08 22.46 4.26
C LEU A 19 15.59 23.66 5.09
N ASN A 20 16.01 24.74 4.45
CA ASN A 20 16.69 25.88 5.07
C ASN A 20 15.91 26.53 6.24
N ASN A 21 14.59 26.47 6.22
CA ASN A 21 13.72 27.07 7.25
C ASN A 21 12.98 26.03 8.08
N LEU A 22 13.33 24.74 7.96
CA LEU A 22 12.63 23.69 8.70
C LEU A 22 13.17 23.59 10.13
N THR A 23 12.30 23.94 11.09
CA THR A 23 12.56 23.82 12.51
C THR A 23 11.48 22.96 13.17
N SER A 24 11.85 22.34 14.30
CA SER A 24 10.91 21.61 15.16
C SER A 24 9.97 22.56 15.93
N ALA A 25 9.01 21.98 16.64
CA ALA A 25 8.12 22.74 17.52
C ALA A 25 8.87 23.46 18.66
N SER A 26 9.99 22.89 19.15
CA SER A 26 10.86 23.52 20.15
C SER A 26 11.91 24.47 19.55
N GLY A 27 11.94 24.63 18.21
CA GLY A 27 12.88 25.49 17.52
C GLY A 27 14.22 24.83 17.18
N GLN A 28 14.37 23.50 17.26
CA GLN A 28 15.57 22.82 16.80
C GLN A 28 15.71 22.95 15.27
N LEU A 29 16.91 23.17 14.79
CA LEU A 29 17.20 23.07 13.36
C LEU A 29 17.21 21.60 12.93
N ILE A 30 16.74 21.36 11.71
CA ILE A 30 16.79 20.02 11.09
C ILE A 30 18.23 19.66 10.76
N HIS A 31 18.59 18.39 10.92
CA HIS A 31 19.87 17.79 10.55
C HIS A 31 19.69 16.77 9.43
N SER A 32 20.77 16.46 8.72
CA SER A 32 20.79 15.45 7.67
C SER A 32 22.19 14.92 7.45
N GLY A 33 22.29 13.64 7.11
CA GLY A 33 23.51 13.02 6.59
C GLY A 33 23.26 12.37 5.24
N ILE A 34 24.25 12.42 4.34
CA ILE A 34 24.23 11.73 3.04
C ILE A 34 25.53 10.96 2.83
N THR A 35 25.38 9.75 2.27
CA THR A 35 26.50 8.97 1.73
C THR A 35 26.19 8.61 0.29
N ILE A 36 27.16 8.82 -0.62
CA ILE A 36 27.08 8.46 -2.04
C ILE A 36 28.16 7.42 -2.33
N ILE A 37 27.74 6.28 -2.90
CA ILE A 37 28.61 5.12 -3.21
C ILE A 37 28.56 4.83 -4.72
N GLU A 38 29.70 4.47 -5.30
CA GLU A 38 29.80 3.86 -6.61
C GLU A 38 29.53 2.36 -6.48
N PRO A 39 28.41 1.83 -7.03
CA PRO A 39 27.98 0.45 -6.79
C PRO A 39 29.00 -0.61 -7.24
N SER A 40 29.71 -0.36 -8.36
CA SER A 40 30.66 -1.31 -8.96
C SER A 40 31.93 -1.54 -8.14
N THR A 41 32.27 -0.61 -7.25
CA THR A 41 33.54 -0.64 -6.50
C THR A 41 33.39 -0.60 -4.98
N GLY A 42 32.23 -0.18 -4.48
CA GLY A 42 32.03 0.12 -3.05
C GLY A 42 32.71 1.43 -2.58
N ASN A 43 33.30 2.20 -3.49
CA ASN A 43 33.92 3.46 -3.13
C ASN A 43 32.89 4.47 -2.64
N ILE A 44 33.08 5.03 -1.44
CA ILE A 44 32.35 6.21 -1.01
C ILE A 44 32.90 7.39 -1.80
N VAL A 45 32.12 7.89 -2.76
CA VAL A 45 32.53 9.01 -3.64
C VAL A 45 32.27 10.36 -2.99
N ALA A 46 31.23 10.47 -2.15
CA ALA A 46 30.97 11.66 -1.34
C ALA A 46 30.26 11.29 -0.03
N MET A 47 30.50 12.12 0.98
CA MET A 47 29.83 12.03 2.29
C MET A 47 29.71 13.45 2.90
N VAL A 48 28.49 13.82 3.32
CA VAL A 48 28.27 15.05 4.10
C VAL A 48 27.54 14.70 5.38
N GLY A 49 28.11 15.12 6.51
CA GLY A 49 27.65 14.70 7.84
C GLY A 49 26.60 15.58 8.45
N ASP A 50 26.42 16.82 8.00
CA ASP A 50 25.35 17.70 8.47
C ASP A 50 25.13 18.87 7.50
N MET A 51 24.03 19.59 7.73
CA MET A 51 23.56 20.73 6.94
C MET A 51 24.04 22.05 7.52
N GLY A 52 24.20 23.03 6.64
CA GLY A 52 24.65 24.38 6.97
C GLY A 52 26.17 24.55 6.98
N PRO A 53 26.65 25.80 7.16
CA PRO A 53 28.08 26.09 7.17
C PRO A 53 28.82 25.34 8.26
N LYS A 54 29.96 24.76 7.94
CA LYS A 54 30.83 24.11 8.93
C LYS A 54 31.36 25.13 9.92
N SER A 55 31.02 24.98 11.20
CA SER A 55 31.43 25.89 12.29
C SER A 55 32.75 25.50 12.97
N GLY A 56 33.35 24.35 12.62
CA GLY A 56 34.58 23.84 13.22
C GLY A 56 35.00 22.49 12.68
N ASN A 57 36.03 21.92 13.32
CA ASN A 57 36.50 20.56 13.07
C ASN A 57 35.84 19.57 14.04
N LEU A 58 35.83 18.28 13.69
CA LEU A 58 35.30 17.19 14.52
C LEU A 58 33.83 17.39 14.94
N LEU A 59 33.04 17.97 14.06
CA LEU A 59 31.60 18.09 14.22
C LEU A 59 30.93 16.71 14.13
N TRP A 60 29.71 16.61 14.67
CA TRP A 60 28.91 15.39 14.58
C TRP A 60 28.63 15.03 13.12
N ASN A 61 28.76 13.75 12.79
CA ASN A 61 28.57 13.26 11.43
C ASN A 61 27.35 12.32 11.38
N TYR A 62 26.20 12.86 11.00
CA TYR A 62 24.95 12.11 10.87
C TYR A 62 24.98 11.09 9.73
N ALA A 63 25.93 11.14 8.80
CA ALA A 63 26.07 10.12 7.77
C ALA A 63 26.62 8.80 8.31
N THR A 64 27.43 8.85 9.36
CA THR A 64 28.00 7.68 10.05
C THR A 64 27.27 7.35 11.35
N ASP A 65 26.38 8.22 11.80
CA ASP A 65 25.56 8.01 12.97
C ASP A 65 24.41 7.03 12.67
N ILE A 66 23.99 6.30 13.68
CA ILE A 66 22.99 5.24 13.57
C ILE A 66 21.60 5.85 13.76
N GLN A 67 20.72 5.70 12.77
CA GLN A 67 19.39 6.27 12.74
C GLN A 67 18.34 5.23 12.31
N GLN A 68 17.09 5.42 12.70
CA GLN A 68 16.02 4.49 12.37
C GLN A 68 15.66 4.57 10.88
N PRO A 69 15.82 3.47 10.10
CA PRO A 69 15.58 3.49 8.66
C PRO A 69 14.09 3.50 8.31
N GLY A 70 13.21 3.09 9.24
CA GLY A 70 11.80 2.88 8.97
C GLY A 70 11.58 1.99 7.73
N SER A 71 10.56 2.28 6.97
CA SER A 71 10.18 1.47 5.78
C SER A 71 11.25 1.37 4.69
N SER A 72 12.36 2.13 4.75
CA SER A 72 13.45 1.96 3.77
C SER A 72 14.24 0.66 3.96
N ILE A 73 14.08 -0.03 5.09
CA ILE A 73 14.68 -1.35 5.30
C ILE A 73 13.95 -2.48 4.56
N LYS A 74 12.64 -2.35 4.30
CA LYS A 74 11.79 -3.42 3.74
C LYS A 74 12.36 -4.12 2.50
N PRO A 75 12.95 -3.41 1.50
CA PRO A 75 13.60 -4.06 0.37
C PRO A 75 14.73 -5.01 0.77
N LEU A 76 15.45 -4.71 1.85
CA LEU A 76 16.65 -5.44 2.29
C LEU A 76 16.31 -6.66 3.16
N THR A 77 15.24 -6.57 3.95
CA THR A 77 14.92 -7.54 5.00
C THR A 77 13.65 -8.35 4.74
N ALA A 78 12.72 -7.86 3.93
CA ALA A 78 11.49 -8.57 3.62
C ALA A 78 11.45 -9.02 2.15
N TYR A 79 11.60 -8.11 1.21
CA TYR A 79 11.31 -8.38 -0.19
C TYR A 79 12.45 -9.10 -0.92
N ALA A 80 13.70 -8.62 -0.83
CA ALA A 80 14.83 -9.23 -1.53
C ALA A 80 15.09 -10.68 -1.06
N PRO A 81 15.16 -10.99 0.24
CA PRO A 81 15.33 -12.38 0.67
C PRO A 81 14.19 -13.30 0.23
N ALA A 82 12.94 -12.81 0.22
CA ALA A 82 11.78 -13.59 -0.21
C ALA A 82 11.79 -13.88 -1.71
N LEU A 83 12.19 -12.89 -2.54
CA LEU A 83 12.38 -13.07 -3.98
C LEU A 83 13.55 -13.99 -4.27
N ASP A 84 14.68 -13.82 -3.58
CA ASP A 84 15.90 -14.61 -3.80
C ASP A 84 15.71 -16.08 -3.47
N ALA A 85 14.97 -16.36 -2.39
CA ALA A 85 14.56 -17.70 -2.01
C ALA A 85 13.48 -18.30 -2.94
N GLY A 86 12.85 -17.51 -3.83
CA GLY A 86 11.71 -17.93 -4.63
C GLY A 86 10.44 -18.14 -3.81
N ALA A 87 10.39 -17.63 -2.58
CA ALA A 87 9.22 -17.74 -1.70
C ALA A 87 8.06 -16.86 -2.16
N VAL A 88 8.37 -15.78 -2.88
CA VAL A 88 7.42 -14.88 -3.55
C VAL A 88 7.94 -14.45 -4.90
N SER A 89 7.05 -13.94 -5.74
CA SER A 89 7.36 -13.20 -6.97
C SER A 89 6.71 -11.81 -6.92
N PRO A 90 7.01 -10.89 -7.86
CA PRO A 90 6.29 -9.63 -7.97
C PRO A 90 4.77 -9.78 -8.14
N ALA A 91 4.33 -10.92 -8.67
CA ALA A 91 2.91 -11.28 -8.88
C ALA A 91 2.23 -11.86 -7.65
N THR A 92 2.99 -12.37 -6.67
CA THR A 92 2.42 -12.92 -5.42
C THR A 92 1.56 -11.85 -4.74
N THR A 93 0.37 -12.23 -4.32
CA THR A 93 -0.58 -11.34 -3.64
C THR A 93 -0.81 -11.78 -2.20
N PHE A 94 -1.09 -10.80 -1.38
CA PHE A 94 -1.54 -10.99 0.00
C PHE A 94 -2.74 -10.09 0.26
N ASP A 95 -3.56 -10.44 1.23
CA ASP A 95 -4.62 -9.55 1.68
C ASP A 95 -4.03 -8.35 2.43
N ASN A 96 -4.19 -7.16 1.87
CA ASN A 96 -3.85 -5.91 2.56
C ASN A 96 -4.91 -5.61 3.61
N TYR A 97 -4.82 -6.34 4.69
CA TYR A 97 -5.69 -6.32 5.87
C TYR A 97 -4.82 -6.63 7.10
N PRO A 98 -5.21 -6.29 8.33
CA PRO A 98 -4.45 -6.68 9.53
C PRO A 98 -4.17 -8.17 9.56
N VAL A 99 -2.95 -8.55 9.95
CA VAL A 99 -2.50 -9.95 9.93
C VAL A 99 -2.91 -10.68 11.21
N ARG A 100 -2.95 -9.93 12.32
CA ARG A 100 -3.25 -10.45 13.68
C ARG A 100 -3.57 -9.32 14.65
N LEU A 101 -3.99 -9.69 15.85
CA LEU A 101 -4.01 -8.79 16.99
C LEU A 101 -2.63 -8.75 17.66
N LEU A 102 -2.12 -7.56 17.96
CA LEU A 102 -0.95 -7.35 18.81
C LEU A 102 -1.38 -6.48 20.00
N ASN A 103 -1.29 -7.01 21.21
CA ASN A 103 -1.80 -6.37 22.43
C ASN A 103 -3.26 -5.92 22.31
N GLY A 104 -4.10 -6.75 21.69
CA GLY A 104 -5.52 -6.47 21.48
C GLY A 104 -5.84 -5.50 20.34
N ASN A 105 -4.85 -4.99 19.62
CA ASN A 105 -5.05 -4.07 18.50
C ASN A 105 -4.71 -4.73 17.15
N PRO A 106 -5.49 -4.44 16.10
CA PRO A 106 -5.18 -4.90 14.73
C PRO A 106 -3.79 -4.46 14.28
N TRP A 107 -2.99 -5.42 13.77
CA TRP A 107 -1.59 -5.19 13.41
C TRP A 107 -1.21 -5.94 12.11
N PRO A 108 -0.28 -5.36 11.29
CA PRO A 108 0.24 -4.01 11.38
C PRO A 108 -0.75 -2.97 10.85
N LYS A 109 -0.66 -1.73 11.34
CA LYS A 109 -1.38 -0.60 10.75
C LYS A 109 -0.60 -0.07 9.55
N ASN A 110 -1.32 0.26 8.48
CA ASN A 110 -0.74 0.96 7.33
C ASN A 110 -0.60 2.47 7.61
N SER A 111 0.11 3.17 6.74
CA SER A 111 0.18 4.64 6.77
C SER A 111 -0.07 5.19 5.36
N PRO A 112 -1.25 5.80 5.10
CA PRO A 112 -2.41 5.97 5.99
C PRO A 112 -3.02 4.63 6.43
N ASN A 113 -3.80 4.63 7.54
CA ASN A 113 -4.45 3.43 8.08
C ASN A 113 -5.67 3.03 7.23
N THR A 114 -5.39 2.59 6.01
CA THR A 114 -6.38 2.12 5.02
C THR A 114 -5.98 0.77 4.48
N TYR A 115 -6.96 -0.02 4.12
CA TYR A 115 -6.78 -1.37 3.60
C TYR A 115 -7.47 -1.50 2.25
N THR A 116 -6.78 -2.10 1.29
CA THR A 116 -7.26 -2.21 -0.10
C THR A 116 -7.72 -3.61 -0.46
N GLY A 117 -7.52 -4.57 0.46
CA GLY A 117 -7.72 -5.97 0.17
C GLY A 117 -6.57 -6.56 -0.66
N TRP A 118 -6.85 -7.52 -1.51
CA TRP A 118 -5.84 -8.28 -2.24
C TRP A 118 -4.88 -7.40 -3.03
N THR A 119 -3.59 -7.49 -2.71
CA THR A 119 -2.55 -6.59 -3.21
C THR A 119 -1.27 -7.36 -3.51
N SER A 120 -0.68 -7.13 -4.70
CA SER A 120 0.57 -7.78 -5.09
C SER A 120 1.79 -7.24 -4.35
N VAL A 121 2.82 -8.09 -4.21
CA VAL A 121 4.15 -7.70 -3.69
C VAL A 121 4.67 -6.46 -4.41
N ARG A 122 4.55 -6.38 -5.76
CA ARG A 122 4.92 -5.21 -6.55
C ARG A 122 4.24 -3.92 -6.05
N ASN A 123 2.94 -3.97 -5.81
CA ASN A 123 2.19 -2.83 -5.30
C ASN A 123 2.49 -2.55 -3.82
N GLY A 124 2.77 -3.58 -3.03
CA GLY A 124 3.23 -3.47 -1.64
C GLY A 124 4.55 -2.70 -1.52
N VAL A 125 5.52 -2.98 -2.40
CA VAL A 125 6.78 -2.22 -2.49
C VAL A 125 6.53 -0.79 -2.92
N LYS A 126 5.75 -0.60 -4.01
CA LYS A 126 5.43 0.72 -4.59
C LYS A 126 4.81 1.66 -3.57
N ALA A 127 3.76 1.23 -2.90
CA ALA A 127 3.00 2.02 -1.94
C ALA A 127 3.49 1.89 -0.49
N SER A 128 4.54 1.10 -0.25
CA SER A 128 5.14 0.90 1.09
C SER A 128 4.19 0.27 2.12
N ILE A 129 3.32 -0.63 1.69
CA ILE A 129 2.26 -1.23 2.52
C ILE A 129 2.87 -2.12 3.61
N ASN A 130 2.48 -1.88 4.86
CA ASN A 130 3.03 -2.58 6.02
C ASN A 130 2.55 -4.03 6.10
N THR A 131 1.27 -4.28 5.86
CA THR A 131 0.68 -5.63 5.87
C THR A 131 1.33 -6.56 4.85
N ILE A 132 1.64 -6.05 3.65
CA ILE A 132 2.29 -6.81 2.59
C ILE A 132 3.76 -7.12 2.94
N ALA A 133 4.49 -6.14 3.52
CA ALA A 133 5.87 -6.36 3.95
C ALA A 133 5.97 -7.43 5.05
N VAL A 134 5.08 -7.38 6.04
CA VAL A 134 5.03 -8.36 7.12
C VAL A 134 4.73 -9.76 6.58
N GLN A 135 3.70 -9.93 5.76
CA GLN A 135 3.34 -11.22 5.18
C GLN A 135 4.45 -11.77 4.24
N THR A 136 5.12 -10.89 3.50
CA THR A 136 6.28 -11.29 2.67
C THR A 136 7.44 -11.78 3.55
N LEU A 137 7.75 -11.08 4.63
CA LEU A 137 8.78 -11.48 5.59
C LEU A 137 8.46 -12.83 6.24
N GLU A 138 7.22 -13.02 6.67
CA GLU A 138 6.77 -14.29 7.27
C GLU A 138 6.84 -15.46 6.27
N LYS A 139 6.63 -15.18 4.99
CA LYS A 139 6.71 -16.20 3.93
C LYS A 139 8.12 -16.75 3.75
N VAL A 140 9.15 -15.90 3.86
CA VAL A 140 10.57 -16.34 3.79
C VAL A 140 11.11 -16.78 5.15
N GLY A 141 10.53 -16.30 6.23
CA GLY A 141 10.94 -16.57 7.60
C GLY A 141 11.96 -15.57 8.15
N VAL A 142 11.76 -15.20 9.41
CA VAL A 142 12.53 -14.16 10.13
C VAL A 142 14.03 -14.47 10.16
N THR A 143 14.41 -15.72 10.45
CA THR A 143 15.82 -16.13 10.53
C THR A 143 16.53 -16.00 9.19
N ALA A 144 15.92 -16.48 8.10
CA ALA A 144 16.51 -16.37 6.77
C ALA A 144 16.65 -14.91 6.32
N ALA A 145 15.65 -14.09 6.63
CA ALA A 145 15.67 -12.65 6.34
C ALA A 145 16.75 -11.91 7.14
N TYR A 146 16.92 -12.23 8.42
CA TYR A 146 17.95 -11.67 9.27
C TYR A 146 19.36 -12.04 8.76
N GLN A 147 19.59 -13.32 8.46
CA GLN A 147 20.87 -13.80 7.90
C GLN A 147 21.16 -13.14 6.55
N PHE A 148 20.19 -13.04 5.66
CA PHE A 148 20.35 -12.36 4.38
C PHE A 148 20.78 -10.89 4.58
N ALA A 149 20.17 -10.18 5.51
CA ALA A 149 20.49 -8.78 5.79
C ALA A 149 21.91 -8.63 6.39
N THR A 150 22.28 -9.49 7.33
CA THR A 150 23.58 -9.38 8.04
C THR A 150 24.73 -9.99 7.24
N GLU A 151 24.56 -11.21 6.71
CA GLU A 151 25.65 -11.93 6.06
C GLU A 151 25.83 -11.51 4.60
N ASN A 152 24.73 -11.33 3.85
CA ASN A 152 24.81 -11.00 2.43
C ASN A 152 24.96 -9.50 2.19
N LEU A 153 24.21 -8.66 2.93
CA LEU A 153 24.19 -7.21 2.73
C LEU A 153 25.02 -6.43 3.77
N GLY A 154 25.61 -7.08 4.77
CA GLY A 154 26.52 -6.47 5.73
C GLY A 154 25.86 -5.47 6.68
N LEU A 155 24.56 -5.60 6.97
CA LEU A 155 23.89 -4.73 7.91
C LEU A 155 24.20 -5.12 9.36
N SER A 156 24.45 -4.12 10.20
CA SER A 156 24.76 -4.31 11.64
C SER A 156 23.47 -4.37 12.45
N LEU A 157 22.74 -5.48 12.36
CA LEU A 157 21.51 -5.69 13.12
C LEU A 157 21.79 -6.33 14.48
N ALA A 158 21.05 -5.89 15.52
CA ALA A 158 21.10 -6.52 16.82
C ALA A 158 20.40 -7.89 16.83
N PRO A 159 20.78 -8.84 17.71
CA PRO A 159 20.06 -10.11 17.80
C PRO A 159 18.57 -9.94 18.11
N GLU A 160 18.17 -8.93 18.83
CA GLU A 160 16.79 -8.56 19.17
C GLU A 160 15.98 -8.16 17.95
N ASP A 161 16.64 -7.71 16.87
CA ASP A 161 16.02 -7.36 15.60
C ASP A 161 15.59 -8.59 14.78
N MET A 162 15.99 -9.81 15.20
CA MET A 162 15.51 -11.06 14.60
C MET A 162 14.04 -11.30 14.95
N ASN A 163 13.19 -10.38 14.56
CA ASN A 163 11.75 -10.38 14.83
C ASN A 163 10.99 -9.74 13.65
N VAL A 164 9.69 -10.08 13.54
CA VAL A 164 8.84 -9.63 12.42
C VAL A 164 8.71 -8.10 12.37
N SER A 165 8.54 -7.45 13.52
CA SER A 165 8.31 -6.00 13.56
C SER A 165 9.57 -5.20 13.17
N PRO A 166 10.76 -5.40 13.75
CA PRO A 166 11.98 -4.72 13.34
C PRO A 166 12.31 -4.94 11.86
N LEU A 167 12.37 -6.18 11.41
CA LEU A 167 12.74 -6.50 10.03
C LEU A 167 11.66 -6.07 9.02
N GLY A 168 10.38 -6.22 9.35
CA GLY A 168 9.28 -5.90 8.45
C GLY A 168 8.95 -4.42 8.34
N LEU A 169 9.23 -3.62 9.38
CA LEU A 169 8.76 -2.24 9.50
C LEU A 169 9.87 -1.21 9.78
N GLY A 170 11.04 -1.65 10.25
CA GLY A 170 12.24 -0.82 10.41
C GLY A 170 12.32 -0.04 11.73
N GLY A 171 11.65 -0.51 12.77
CA GLY A 171 11.89 -0.07 14.14
C GLY A 171 12.98 -0.94 14.77
N LEU A 172 14.23 -0.69 14.42
CA LEU A 172 15.38 -1.46 14.88
C LEU A 172 15.79 -1.09 16.30
N THR A 173 16.50 -1.99 16.95
CA THR A 173 17.05 -1.76 18.30
C THR A 173 17.98 -0.53 18.33
N TYR A 174 18.89 -0.43 17.36
CA TYR A 174 19.82 0.70 17.27
C TYR A 174 19.59 1.57 16.04
N GLY A 175 19.23 0.99 14.90
CA GLY A 175 19.14 1.66 13.61
C GLY A 175 20.33 1.36 12.70
N LEU A 176 20.48 2.12 11.61
CA LEU A 176 21.51 1.94 10.57
C LEU A 176 22.02 3.30 10.09
N SER A 177 23.31 3.36 9.73
CA SER A 177 23.93 4.53 9.13
C SER A 177 23.56 4.69 7.65
N THR A 178 23.73 5.90 7.09
CA THR A 178 23.57 6.11 5.64
C THR A 178 24.63 5.35 4.83
N VAL A 179 25.79 5.04 5.43
CA VAL A 179 26.83 4.20 4.79
C VAL A 179 26.32 2.79 4.56
N GLU A 180 25.79 2.14 5.60
CA GLU A 180 25.25 0.78 5.51
C GLU A 180 24.07 0.70 4.54
N MET A 181 23.15 1.67 4.65
CA MET A 181 21.98 1.72 3.77
C MET A 181 22.38 1.93 2.29
N ALA A 182 23.32 2.83 2.01
CA ALA A 182 23.80 3.04 0.64
C ALA A 182 24.54 1.82 0.09
N ALA A 183 25.38 1.16 0.90
CA ALA A 183 26.11 -0.04 0.48
C ALA A 183 25.18 -1.23 0.19
N ALA A 184 24.18 -1.47 1.04
CA ALA A 184 23.21 -2.53 0.86
C ALA A 184 22.34 -2.32 -0.41
N TYR A 185 21.85 -1.08 -0.64
CA TYR A 185 21.09 -0.77 -1.86
C TYR A 185 21.95 -0.76 -3.12
N ALA A 186 23.25 -0.44 -3.02
CA ALA A 186 24.18 -0.52 -4.13
C ALA A 186 24.26 -1.93 -4.75
N ALA A 187 24.00 -2.98 -3.97
CA ALA A 187 23.95 -4.34 -4.47
C ALA A 187 22.83 -4.54 -5.51
N PHE A 188 21.68 -3.85 -5.38
CA PHE A 188 20.63 -3.88 -6.41
C PHE A 188 21.09 -3.25 -7.72
N ALA A 189 21.78 -2.09 -7.64
CA ALA A 189 22.32 -1.41 -8.82
C ALA A 189 23.45 -2.19 -9.48
N ASN A 190 24.14 -3.04 -8.72
CA ASN A 190 25.30 -3.84 -9.13
C ASN A 190 24.95 -5.31 -9.41
N SER A 191 23.79 -5.58 -10.01
CA SER A 191 23.36 -6.93 -10.43
C SER A 191 23.44 -8.00 -9.33
N GLY A 192 23.21 -7.60 -8.07
CA GLY A 192 23.22 -8.51 -6.91
C GLY A 192 24.56 -8.69 -6.22
N VAL A 193 25.59 -7.99 -6.65
CA VAL A 193 26.92 -8.06 -6.04
C VAL A 193 27.08 -6.93 -5.01
N TYR A 194 27.28 -7.30 -3.77
CA TYR A 194 27.62 -6.38 -2.69
C TYR A 194 29.12 -6.10 -2.68
N ASN A 195 29.50 -4.83 -2.62
CA ASN A 195 30.86 -4.37 -2.38
C ASN A 195 30.92 -3.67 -1.02
N GLU A 196 31.88 -4.06 -0.17
CA GLU A 196 32.09 -3.42 1.10
C GLU A 196 32.44 -1.93 0.91
N PRO A 197 31.77 -1.01 1.63
CA PRO A 197 32.04 0.41 1.47
C PRO A 197 33.43 0.77 1.96
N LYS A 198 34.15 1.58 1.20
CA LYS A 198 35.51 2.03 1.53
C LYS A 198 35.75 3.50 1.23
N THR A 199 36.53 4.13 2.12
CA THR A 199 36.85 5.57 2.06
C THR A 199 38.19 5.84 1.36
N TYR A 200 39.05 4.83 1.21
CA TYR A 200 40.32 4.92 0.51
C TYR A 200 40.60 3.63 -0.26
N VAL A 201 41.37 3.72 -1.32
CA VAL A 201 41.88 2.59 -2.06
C VAL A 201 43.36 2.35 -1.77
N LYS A 202 44.14 3.43 -1.62
CA LYS A 202 45.58 3.39 -1.38
C LYS A 202 46.02 4.60 -0.56
N VAL A 203 46.95 4.38 0.36
CA VAL A 203 47.69 5.42 1.08
C VAL A 203 49.14 5.30 0.75
N LEU A 204 49.72 6.38 0.23
CA LEU A 204 51.15 6.48 -0.08
C LEU A 204 51.89 7.24 1.02
N ALA A 205 53.17 6.90 1.22
CA ALA A 205 54.06 7.69 2.06
C ALA A 205 54.35 9.04 1.38
N ASN A 206 55.06 9.91 2.08
CA ASN A 206 55.40 11.26 1.60
C ASN A 206 56.30 11.25 0.32
N ASP A 207 56.89 10.12 -0.04
CA ASP A 207 57.65 9.95 -1.27
C ASP A 207 56.74 9.72 -2.52
N ASN A 208 55.43 9.67 -2.33
CA ASN A 208 54.39 9.39 -3.34
C ASN A 208 54.57 8.08 -4.11
N SER A 209 55.41 7.16 -3.62
CA SER A 209 55.74 5.88 -4.27
C SER A 209 55.57 4.68 -3.35
N THR A 210 55.95 4.83 -2.08
CA THR A 210 55.82 3.74 -1.11
C THR A 210 54.39 3.57 -0.66
N VAL A 211 53.79 2.40 -0.92
CA VAL A 211 52.47 2.05 -0.47
C VAL A 211 52.49 1.75 1.01
N VAL A 212 51.76 2.54 1.82
CA VAL A 212 51.61 2.36 3.28
C VAL A 212 50.43 1.45 3.58
N LEU A 213 49.29 1.70 2.90
CA LEU A 213 48.07 0.92 3.01
C LEU A 213 47.47 0.74 1.62
N GLU A 214 46.92 -0.41 1.36
CA GLU A 214 46.08 -0.69 0.20
C GLU A 214 44.87 -1.49 0.66
N LYS A 215 43.67 -1.06 0.28
CA LYS A 215 42.44 -1.77 0.58
C LYS A 215 41.87 -2.37 -0.71
N GLU A 216 41.93 -3.69 -0.82
CA GLU A 216 41.23 -4.40 -1.86
C GLU A 216 39.72 -4.26 -1.72
N THR A 217 38.99 -4.48 -2.81
CA THR A 217 37.53 -4.51 -2.77
C THR A 217 37.08 -5.87 -2.25
N GLU A 218 36.50 -5.90 -1.07
CA GLU A 218 35.80 -7.08 -0.57
C GLU A 218 34.42 -7.11 -1.21
N GLN A 219 34.17 -8.15 -2.00
CA GLN A 219 32.91 -8.31 -2.72
C GLN A 219 32.35 -9.72 -2.51
N ARG A 220 31.00 -9.80 -2.54
CA ARG A 220 30.29 -11.08 -2.53
C ARG A 220 29.01 -11.01 -3.34
N VAL A 221 28.58 -12.14 -3.88
CA VAL A 221 27.25 -12.26 -4.48
C VAL A 221 26.24 -12.27 -3.31
N ALA A 222 25.50 -11.18 -3.17
CA ALA A 222 24.52 -11.01 -2.10
C ALA A 222 23.17 -11.62 -2.48
N MET A 223 22.82 -11.59 -3.78
CA MET A 223 21.57 -12.13 -4.32
C MET A 223 21.72 -12.46 -5.81
N LYS A 224 20.75 -13.19 -6.34
CA LYS A 224 20.68 -13.47 -7.80
C LYS A 224 20.52 -12.17 -8.59
N GLU A 225 21.08 -12.13 -9.79
CA GLU A 225 20.91 -10.99 -10.71
C GLU A 225 19.42 -10.73 -11.02
N THR A 226 18.62 -11.79 -11.15
CA THR A 226 17.17 -11.69 -11.34
C THR A 226 16.45 -11.05 -10.15
N THR A 227 16.88 -11.35 -8.93
CA THR A 227 16.36 -10.72 -7.70
C THR A 227 16.68 -9.23 -7.67
N ALA A 228 17.92 -8.85 -7.95
CA ALA A 228 18.33 -7.45 -8.00
C ALA A 228 17.57 -6.65 -9.05
N TYR A 229 17.34 -7.23 -10.23
CA TYR A 229 16.57 -6.62 -11.31
C TYR A 229 15.08 -6.45 -10.93
N LEU A 230 14.43 -7.51 -10.42
CA LEU A 230 13.01 -7.45 -10.03
C LEU A 230 12.79 -6.44 -8.88
N MET A 231 13.71 -6.38 -7.92
CA MET A 231 13.68 -5.34 -6.88
C MET A 231 13.84 -3.95 -7.49
N THR A 232 14.76 -3.78 -8.43
CA THR A 232 14.98 -2.50 -9.12
C THR A 232 13.73 -2.07 -9.89
N ASP A 233 13.05 -2.98 -10.60
CA ASP A 233 11.78 -2.64 -11.28
C ASP A 233 10.72 -2.16 -10.30
N MET A 234 10.54 -2.85 -9.17
CA MET A 234 9.57 -2.45 -8.15
C MET A 234 9.93 -1.12 -7.47
N LEU A 235 11.22 -0.88 -7.20
CA LEU A 235 11.70 0.39 -6.62
C LEU A 235 11.64 1.56 -7.62
N ARG A 236 11.80 1.30 -8.92
CA ARG A 236 11.54 2.29 -9.98
C ARG A 236 10.08 2.74 -9.98
N ARG A 237 9.16 1.79 -9.82
CA ARG A 237 7.71 2.08 -9.72
C ARG A 237 7.38 2.92 -8.49
N ALA A 238 8.05 2.67 -7.36
CA ALA A 238 7.89 3.48 -6.15
C ALA A 238 8.28 4.95 -6.34
N VAL A 239 9.21 5.23 -7.26
CA VAL A 239 9.63 6.60 -7.60
C VAL A 239 8.78 7.21 -8.72
N ASN A 240 8.41 6.43 -9.75
CA ASN A 240 7.92 7.00 -11.02
C ASN A 240 6.42 6.84 -11.27
N GLU A 241 5.75 5.87 -10.63
CA GLU A 241 4.32 5.65 -10.83
C GLU A 241 3.43 6.39 -9.82
N SER A 242 2.20 6.64 -10.23
CA SER A 242 1.16 7.15 -9.33
C SER A 242 0.94 6.20 -8.15
N GLY A 243 0.74 6.75 -6.96
CA GLY A 243 0.64 5.98 -5.71
C GLY A 243 1.99 5.49 -5.17
N GLY A 244 3.11 5.77 -5.85
CA GLY A 244 4.45 5.52 -5.35
C GLY A 244 4.88 6.56 -4.31
N THR A 245 5.65 6.12 -3.29
CA THR A 245 6.06 6.99 -2.16
C THR A 245 7.31 7.81 -2.43
N GLY A 246 8.09 7.49 -3.49
CA GLY A 246 9.40 8.07 -3.79
C GLY A 246 9.40 9.22 -4.79
N GLY A 247 8.25 9.73 -5.21
CA GLY A 247 8.14 10.74 -6.26
C GLY A 247 8.95 12.02 -6.04
N GLY A 248 9.26 12.36 -4.77
CA GLY A 248 10.11 13.51 -4.42
C GLY A 248 11.57 13.39 -4.87
N ALA A 249 12.03 12.17 -5.19
CA ALA A 249 13.39 11.91 -5.67
C ALA A 249 13.53 12.01 -7.20
N ARG A 250 12.44 12.19 -7.94
CA ARG A 250 12.42 12.14 -9.40
C ARG A 250 13.06 13.38 -10.03
N PHE A 251 13.94 13.17 -11.00
CA PHE A 251 14.45 14.18 -11.92
C PHE A 251 14.54 13.59 -13.34
N SER A 252 14.68 14.44 -14.36
CA SER A 252 14.69 14.05 -15.77
C SER A 252 16.09 13.57 -16.22
N GLY A 253 16.12 12.77 -17.30
CA GLY A 253 17.37 12.33 -17.94
C GLY A 253 18.08 11.18 -17.21
N MET A 254 17.42 10.52 -16.24
CA MET A 254 18.01 9.38 -15.53
C MET A 254 16.95 8.40 -15.01
N HIS A 255 17.27 7.12 -15.04
CA HIS A 255 16.48 6.08 -14.41
C HIS A 255 16.78 6.01 -12.91
N ILE A 256 15.73 6.12 -12.08
CA ILE A 256 15.86 6.19 -10.62
C ILE A 256 15.04 5.06 -10.00
N ALA A 257 15.64 4.34 -9.06
CA ALA A 257 15.00 3.39 -8.17
C ALA A 257 15.28 3.78 -6.72
N GLY A 258 14.32 3.62 -5.81
CA GLY A 258 14.54 3.99 -4.42
C GLY A 258 13.34 3.77 -3.52
N LYS A 259 13.57 3.93 -2.24
CA LYS A 259 12.58 3.70 -1.18
C LYS A 259 12.65 4.77 -0.10
N THR A 260 11.49 5.27 0.28
CA THR A 260 11.33 6.16 1.43
C THR A 260 11.31 5.37 2.74
N GLY A 261 11.90 5.93 3.77
CA GLY A 261 11.75 5.56 5.16
C GLY A 261 11.02 6.63 5.95
N THR A 262 10.19 6.20 6.86
CA THR A 262 9.50 7.07 7.83
C THR A 262 9.28 6.23 9.07
N THR A 263 9.69 6.75 10.23
CA THR A 263 9.41 6.12 11.52
C THR A 263 8.00 6.48 12.01
N ASN A 264 7.50 5.71 12.98
CA ASN A 264 6.31 6.09 13.74
C ASN A 264 6.53 7.53 14.24
N ASP A 265 5.52 8.31 14.49
CA ASP A 265 5.61 9.70 14.95
C ASP A 265 6.40 10.67 14.04
N ASN A 266 6.93 10.18 12.91
CA ASN A 266 7.68 10.98 11.93
C ASN A 266 8.95 11.66 12.50
N TYR A 267 9.69 11.01 13.38
CA TYR A 267 10.96 11.54 13.91
C TYR A 267 12.09 11.43 12.89
N ASP A 268 12.12 10.35 12.11
CA ASP A 268 13.12 10.11 11.09
C ASP A 268 12.49 10.03 9.71
N ARG A 269 13.18 10.59 8.74
CA ARG A 269 12.90 10.47 7.32
C ARG A 269 14.12 9.94 6.61
N TYR A 270 13.97 8.84 5.93
CA TYR A 270 14.99 8.24 5.10
C TYR A 270 14.58 8.24 3.63
N PHE A 271 15.56 8.34 2.75
CA PHE A 271 15.44 7.95 1.37
C PHE A 271 16.74 7.29 0.93
N THR A 272 16.66 6.05 0.49
CA THR A 272 17.78 5.38 -0.16
C THR A 272 17.38 5.08 -1.60
N GLY A 273 18.16 5.60 -2.54
CA GLY A 273 17.90 5.46 -3.96
C GLY A 273 19.17 5.41 -4.77
N TYR A 274 19.02 4.93 -5.99
CA TYR A 274 20.13 4.72 -6.90
C TYR A 274 19.75 4.96 -8.35
N THR A 275 20.77 5.21 -9.15
CA THR A 275 20.79 5.24 -10.59
C THR A 275 21.71 4.14 -11.08
N PRO A 276 21.85 3.92 -12.39
CA PRO A 276 22.88 3.01 -12.91
C PRO A 276 24.34 3.46 -12.67
N TYR A 277 24.56 4.63 -12.06
CA TYR A 277 25.87 5.20 -11.76
C TYR A 277 26.19 5.20 -10.28
N TYR A 278 25.29 5.70 -9.44
CA TYR A 278 25.52 5.95 -8.03
C TYR A 278 24.34 5.53 -7.18
N CYS A 279 24.65 5.07 -5.97
CA CYS A 279 23.68 4.84 -4.91
C CYS A 279 23.89 5.86 -3.79
N ALA A 280 22.83 6.47 -3.29
CA ALA A 280 22.93 7.38 -2.16
C ALA A 280 21.82 7.12 -1.14
N ALA A 281 22.18 7.25 0.14
CA ALA A 281 21.26 7.23 1.26
C ALA A 281 21.28 8.58 1.98
N VAL A 282 20.09 9.11 2.26
CA VAL A 282 19.89 10.37 3.00
C VAL A 282 19.01 10.10 4.21
N TRP A 283 19.47 10.56 5.36
CA TRP A 283 18.67 10.67 6.56
C TRP A 283 18.38 12.15 6.88
N VAL A 284 17.20 12.42 7.42
CA VAL A 284 16.77 13.75 7.91
C VAL A 284 16.05 13.57 9.23
N GLY A 285 16.44 14.35 10.24
CA GLY A 285 15.86 14.30 11.58
C GLY A 285 16.26 15.47 12.47
N TYR A 286 15.71 15.49 13.68
CA TYR A 286 16.14 16.43 14.74
C TYR A 286 17.05 15.70 15.72
N LYS A 287 18.00 16.43 16.30
CA LYS A 287 18.95 15.88 17.29
C LYS A 287 18.23 15.25 18.49
N ASN A 288 17.22 15.93 19.00
CA ASN A 288 16.30 15.34 19.97
C ASN A 288 15.01 14.98 19.21
N ASN A 289 14.59 13.76 19.30
CA ASN A 289 13.46 13.22 18.55
C ASN A 289 12.22 14.12 18.66
N GLU A 290 11.91 14.84 17.59
CA GLU A 290 10.71 15.63 17.41
C GLU A 290 10.11 15.37 16.04
N ARG A 291 8.80 15.57 15.95
CA ARG A 291 8.05 15.30 14.72
C ARG A 291 8.46 16.24 13.59
N ILE A 292 8.84 15.66 12.46
CA ILE A 292 9.08 16.40 11.22
C ILE A 292 7.73 16.68 10.54
N SER A 293 7.33 17.95 10.56
CA SER A 293 6.10 18.42 9.89
C SER A 293 6.43 18.89 8.49
N TYR A 294 6.40 17.97 7.51
CA TYR A 294 6.68 18.25 6.11
C TYR A 294 5.83 17.35 5.21
N SER A 295 5.20 17.93 4.19
CA SER A 295 4.20 17.24 3.35
C SER A 295 4.79 16.19 2.40
N VAL A 296 6.04 16.37 2.00
CA VAL A 296 6.81 15.46 1.13
C VAL A 296 7.93 14.85 1.95
N ASN A 297 8.42 13.66 1.60
CA ASN A 297 9.59 13.12 2.28
C ASN A 297 10.81 14.02 2.03
N PRO A 298 11.34 14.73 3.06
CA PRO A 298 12.42 15.71 2.88
C PRO A 298 13.74 15.07 2.46
N ALA A 299 14.00 13.82 2.89
CA ALA A 299 15.18 13.07 2.50
C ALA A 299 15.17 12.77 0.99
N ALA A 300 14.01 12.43 0.41
CA ALA A 300 13.87 12.24 -1.03
C ALA A 300 14.10 13.53 -1.83
N SER A 301 13.61 14.66 -1.32
CA SER A 301 13.81 15.97 -1.95
C SER A 301 15.29 16.39 -1.92
N LEU A 302 15.96 16.19 -0.80
CA LEU A 302 17.39 16.51 -0.64
C LEU A 302 18.26 15.58 -1.49
N TRP A 303 17.96 14.28 -1.50
CA TRP A 303 18.58 13.29 -2.39
C TRP A 303 18.51 13.76 -3.86
N ARG A 304 17.31 14.18 -4.32
CA ARG A 304 17.13 14.71 -5.68
C ARG A 304 18.03 15.90 -5.97
N GLN A 305 18.08 16.89 -5.08
CA GLN A 305 18.85 18.12 -5.29
C GLN A 305 20.36 17.84 -5.44
N VAL A 306 20.89 16.86 -4.72
CA VAL A 306 22.28 16.43 -4.87
C VAL A 306 22.46 15.61 -6.14
N MET A 307 21.65 14.57 -6.34
CA MET A 307 21.86 13.59 -7.41
C MET A 307 21.55 14.18 -8.79
N GLU A 308 20.60 15.09 -8.92
CA GLU A 308 20.32 15.80 -10.17
C GLU A 308 21.55 16.58 -10.65
N LYS A 309 22.25 17.27 -9.73
CA LYS A 309 23.50 17.98 -10.06
C LYS A 309 24.67 17.01 -10.35
N VAL A 310 24.78 15.92 -9.60
CA VAL A 310 25.79 14.88 -9.81
C VAL A 310 25.65 14.24 -11.20
N HIS A 311 24.44 14.11 -11.71
CA HIS A 311 24.15 13.47 -13.00
C HIS A 311 24.04 14.45 -14.18
N ALA A 312 24.21 15.76 -13.98
CA ALA A 312 23.98 16.77 -15.02
C ALA A 312 24.77 16.53 -16.31
N ASP A 313 26.00 16.00 -16.19
CA ASP A 313 26.88 15.74 -17.33
C ASP A 313 26.94 14.25 -17.72
N LEU A 314 26.15 13.38 -17.04
CA LEU A 314 26.16 11.95 -17.33
C LEU A 314 25.11 11.59 -18.38
N PRO A 315 25.44 10.71 -19.36
CA PRO A 315 24.45 10.25 -20.32
C PRO A 315 23.36 9.39 -19.63
N ASP A 316 22.16 9.43 -20.21
CA ASP A 316 21.11 8.52 -19.77
C ASP A 316 21.54 7.07 -19.92
N LYS A 317 21.30 6.27 -18.89
CA LYS A 317 21.69 4.86 -18.81
C LYS A 317 20.59 4.07 -18.12
N SER A 318 20.18 2.95 -18.76
CA SER A 318 19.21 2.03 -18.16
C SER A 318 19.89 1.08 -17.16
N PHE A 319 19.09 0.60 -16.21
CA PHE A 319 19.53 -0.49 -15.33
C PHE A 319 19.78 -1.77 -16.13
N ASN A 320 20.72 -2.57 -15.66
CA ASN A 320 21.07 -3.84 -16.27
C ASN A 320 19.90 -4.83 -16.13
N ARG A 321 19.49 -5.43 -17.27
CA ARG A 321 18.48 -6.49 -17.28
C ARG A 321 19.16 -7.81 -17.56
N PRO A 322 18.94 -8.84 -16.72
CA PRO A 322 19.47 -10.17 -16.97
C PRO A 322 19.11 -10.69 -18.37
N SER A 323 20.06 -11.34 -19.04
CA SER A 323 19.82 -11.93 -20.35
C SER A 323 18.99 -13.21 -20.31
N SER A 324 18.87 -13.83 -19.13
CA SER A 324 18.13 -15.08 -18.89
C SER A 324 17.55 -15.11 -17.47
N GLY A 325 16.75 -16.12 -17.17
CA GLY A 325 16.20 -16.35 -15.83
C GLY A 325 14.96 -15.53 -15.50
N LEU A 326 14.40 -14.78 -16.46
CA LEU A 326 13.14 -14.04 -16.33
C LEU A 326 12.11 -14.54 -17.34
N THR A 327 10.85 -14.54 -16.96
CA THR A 327 9.70 -14.86 -17.81
C THR A 327 8.54 -13.93 -17.51
N THR A 328 7.57 -13.85 -18.44
CA THR A 328 6.36 -13.05 -18.24
C THR A 328 5.17 -13.99 -18.02
N VAL A 329 4.39 -13.70 -16.99
CA VAL A 329 3.18 -14.44 -16.64
C VAL A 329 1.97 -13.51 -16.67
N SER A 330 0.81 -14.08 -17.09
CA SER A 330 -0.48 -13.40 -17.04
C SER A 330 -1.31 -14.01 -15.91
N VAL A 331 -1.63 -13.22 -14.92
CA VAL A 331 -2.26 -13.69 -13.68
C VAL A 331 -3.47 -12.85 -13.30
N CYS A 332 -4.28 -13.38 -12.41
CA CYS A 332 -5.31 -12.61 -11.71
C CYS A 332 -4.67 -11.57 -10.80
N ALA A 333 -5.09 -10.32 -10.90
CA ALA A 333 -4.56 -9.20 -10.13
C ALA A 333 -4.81 -9.33 -8.60
N ASP A 334 -5.83 -10.10 -8.22
CA ASP A 334 -6.21 -10.27 -6.82
C ASP A 334 -5.57 -11.52 -6.21
N SER A 335 -5.59 -12.69 -6.89
CA SER A 335 -5.01 -13.92 -6.34
C SER A 335 -3.51 -14.12 -6.65
N GLY A 336 -2.98 -13.45 -7.68
CA GLY A 336 -1.64 -13.73 -8.19
C GLY A 336 -1.50 -15.09 -8.91
N MET A 337 -2.59 -15.86 -9.05
CA MET A 337 -2.67 -17.15 -9.73
C MET A 337 -3.04 -16.97 -11.20
N LEU A 338 -3.02 -18.05 -12.00
CA LEU A 338 -3.43 -17.99 -13.41
C LEU A 338 -4.89 -17.50 -13.51
N ALA A 339 -5.14 -16.52 -14.39
CA ALA A 339 -6.45 -15.91 -14.51
C ALA A 339 -7.46 -16.83 -15.19
N THR A 340 -8.66 -16.93 -14.61
CA THR A 340 -9.82 -17.68 -15.15
C THR A 340 -10.81 -16.74 -15.83
N ASP A 341 -11.89 -17.28 -16.40
CA ASP A 341 -12.97 -16.49 -16.97
C ASP A 341 -13.67 -15.63 -15.90
N ALA A 342 -13.77 -16.12 -14.66
CA ALA A 342 -14.30 -15.34 -13.55
C ALA A 342 -13.46 -14.09 -13.26
N CYS A 343 -12.13 -14.16 -13.41
CA CYS A 343 -11.26 -12.99 -13.27
C CYS A 343 -11.46 -11.98 -14.40
N ARG A 344 -11.72 -12.46 -15.63
CA ARG A 344 -11.97 -11.60 -16.81
C ARG A 344 -13.33 -10.92 -16.77
N ALA A 345 -14.31 -11.61 -16.20
CA ALA A 345 -15.68 -11.13 -16.06
C ALA A 345 -15.95 -10.46 -14.70
N ASP A 346 -14.91 -10.08 -13.94
CA ASP A 346 -15.07 -9.43 -12.64
C ASP A 346 -15.90 -8.16 -12.75
N SER A 347 -16.73 -7.90 -11.76
CA SER A 347 -17.61 -6.73 -11.70
C SER A 347 -16.87 -5.39 -11.78
N ARG A 348 -15.58 -5.36 -11.46
CA ARG A 348 -14.67 -4.21 -11.57
C ARG A 348 -14.02 -4.08 -12.96
N GLY A 349 -14.27 -5.02 -13.87
CA GLY A 349 -13.61 -5.19 -15.16
C GLY A 349 -12.54 -6.29 -15.15
N ASP A 350 -11.89 -6.51 -16.31
CA ASP A 350 -10.89 -7.57 -16.46
C ASP A 350 -9.76 -7.42 -15.42
N ARG A 351 -9.60 -8.43 -14.58
CA ARG A 351 -8.58 -8.51 -13.53
C ARG A 351 -7.33 -9.27 -13.98
N THR A 352 -7.11 -9.42 -15.27
CA THR A 352 -5.91 -10.05 -15.81
C THR A 352 -4.77 -9.03 -15.90
N VAL A 353 -3.59 -9.35 -15.34
CA VAL A 353 -2.43 -8.48 -15.34
C VAL A 353 -1.14 -9.27 -15.60
N SER A 354 -0.20 -8.65 -16.32
CA SER A 354 1.08 -9.27 -16.63
C SER A 354 2.18 -8.83 -15.66
N TYR A 355 3.01 -9.79 -15.27
CA TYR A 355 4.19 -9.58 -14.44
C TYR A 355 5.41 -10.26 -15.05
N GLU A 356 6.56 -9.62 -14.91
CA GLU A 356 7.85 -10.27 -15.08
C GLU A 356 8.25 -10.91 -13.76
N VAL A 357 8.65 -12.19 -13.79
CA VAL A 357 9.00 -13.01 -12.63
C VAL A 357 10.26 -13.81 -12.91
N ALA A 358 10.93 -14.31 -11.87
CA ALA A 358 12.04 -15.25 -12.05
C ALA A 358 11.51 -16.61 -12.53
N VAL A 359 12.22 -17.22 -13.48
CA VAL A 359 11.91 -18.59 -13.95
C VAL A 359 11.90 -19.55 -12.78
N GLY A 360 10.85 -20.36 -12.67
CA GLY A 360 10.60 -21.30 -11.58
C GLY A 360 9.78 -20.71 -10.42
N THR A 361 9.37 -19.43 -10.52
CA THR A 361 8.46 -18.79 -9.54
C THR A 361 7.10 -18.44 -10.13
N GLU A 362 6.80 -18.95 -11.33
CA GLU A 362 5.53 -18.77 -12.00
C GLU A 362 4.40 -19.47 -11.23
N PRO A 363 3.22 -18.87 -11.11
CA PRO A 363 2.06 -19.58 -10.57
C PRO A 363 1.66 -20.73 -11.51
N THR A 364 1.39 -21.88 -10.92
CA THR A 364 1.01 -23.12 -11.66
C THR A 364 -0.45 -23.50 -11.48
N THR A 365 -1.17 -22.80 -10.61
CA THR A 365 -2.58 -23.07 -10.29
C THR A 365 -3.47 -21.93 -10.77
N GLU A 366 -4.70 -22.26 -11.16
CA GLU A 366 -5.69 -21.28 -11.52
C GLU A 366 -6.26 -20.54 -10.31
N CYS A 367 -6.78 -19.34 -10.54
CA CYS A 367 -7.43 -18.52 -9.52
C CYS A 367 -8.65 -19.23 -8.94
N THR A 368 -8.63 -19.43 -7.63
CA THR A 368 -9.75 -19.96 -6.84
C THR A 368 -10.49 -18.87 -6.06
N LEU A 369 -9.96 -17.65 -6.07
CA LEU A 369 -10.51 -16.52 -5.34
C LEU A 369 -11.74 -15.92 -6.03
N HIS A 370 -11.77 -15.94 -7.37
CA HIS A 370 -12.93 -15.48 -8.13
C HIS A 370 -13.88 -16.62 -8.45
N LYS A 371 -15.17 -16.37 -8.26
CA LYS A 371 -16.26 -17.24 -8.74
C LYS A 371 -17.22 -16.48 -9.63
N MET A 372 -17.73 -17.17 -10.64
CA MET A 372 -18.85 -16.68 -11.43
C MET A 372 -20.13 -16.78 -10.60
N VAL A 373 -20.90 -15.71 -10.56
CA VAL A 373 -22.21 -15.66 -9.91
C VAL A 373 -23.22 -14.99 -10.84
N ASP A 374 -24.46 -15.42 -10.73
CA ASP A 374 -25.57 -14.83 -11.47
C ASP A 374 -26.07 -13.59 -10.72
N ILE A 375 -26.07 -12.46 -11.39
CA ILE A 375 -26.46 -11.15 -10.86
C ILE A 375 -27.74 -10.69 -11.54
N CYS A 376 -28.74 -10.33 -10.76
CA CYS A 376 -29.91 -9.60 -11.23
C CYS A 376 -29.52 -8.14 -11.49
N THR A 377 -29.60 -7.70 -12.73
CA THR A 377 -29.22 -6.33 -13.13
C THR A 377 -30.17 -5.27 -12.62
N GLU A 378 -31.46 -5.61 -12.43
CA GLU A 378 -32.47 -4.71 -11.91
C GLU A 378 -32.36 -4.54 -10.39
N GLY A 379 -32.13 -5.65 -9.67
CA GLY A 379 -31.93 -5.62 -8.22
C GLY A 379 -30.51 -5.28 -7.78
N ASN A 380 -29.54 -5.33 -8.70
CA ASN A 380 -28.10 -5.21 -8.44
C ASN A 380 -27.64 -6.12 -7.28
N CYS A 381 -28.07 -7.37 -7.29
CA CYS A 381 -27.88 -8.36 -6.24
C CYS A 381 -27.71 -9.76 -6.85
N LEU A 382 -27.46 -10.78 -6.03
CA LEU A 382 -27.53 -12.18 -6.49
C LEU A 382 -28.90 -12.48 -7.09
N ALA A 383 -28.92 -13.13 -8.24
CA ALA A 383 -30.15 -13.55 -8.88
C ALA A 383 -30.89 -14.59 -8.01
N GLY A 384 -32.17 -14.37 -7.77
CA GLY A 384 -33.04 -15.30 -7.10
C GLY A 384 -33.88 -16.12 -8.08
N GLU A 385 -34.67 -17.05 -7.54
CA GLU A 385 -35.52 -17.98 -8.31
C GLU A 385 -36.51 -17.24 -9.23
N PHE A 386 -36.96 -16.05 -8.84
CA PHE A 386 -37.97 -15.30 -9.57
C PHE A 386 -37.40 -14.22 -10.52
N CYS A 387 -36.08 -14.15 -10.67
CA CYS A 387 -35.46 -13.18 -11.59
C CYS A 387 -35.69 -13.61 -13.05
N PRO A 388 -36.21 -12.72 -13.92
CA PRO A 388 -36.32 -13.00 -15.35
C PRO A 388 -34.95 -13.30 -15.98
N ALA A 389 -34.90 -14.25 -16.90
CA ALA A 389 -33.63 -14.66 -17.51
C ALA A 389 -32.90 -13.51 -18.23
N GLU A 390 -33.65 -12.56 -18.81
CA GLU A 390 -33.14 -11.36 -19.47
C GLU A 390 -32.49 -10.36 -18.49
N SER A 391 -32.86 -10.41 -17.21
CA SER A 391 -32.29 -9.58 -16.15
C SER A 391 -31.08 -10.23 -15.47
N ILE A 392 -30.69 -11.45 -15.84
CA ILE A 392 -29.59 -12.18 -15.25
C ILE A 392 -28.33 -12.03 -16.10
N VAL A 393 -27.22 -11.63 -15.46
CA VAL A 393 -25.88 -11.62 -16.08
C VAL A 393 -24.88 -12.33 -15.19
N GLN A 394 -23.95 -13.05 -15.82
CA GLN A 394 -22.85 -13.67 -15.09
C GLN A 394 -21.69 -12.70 -14.88
N LYS A 395 -21.24 -12.55 -13.64
CA LYS A 395 -20.08 -11.74 -13.26
C LYS A 395 -19.19 -12.46 -12.27
N GLY A 396 -17.91 -12.13 -12.31
CA GLY A 396 -16.95 -12.57 -11.31
C GLY A 396 -17.01 -11.72 -10.03
N TYR A 397 -16.97 -12.39 -8.89
CA TYR A 397 -16.86 -11.79 -7.56
C TYR A 397 -15.88 -12.59 -6.72
N LEU A 398 -15.39 -11.95 -5.63
CA LEU A 398 -14.43 -12.57 -4.71
C LEU A 398 -15.17 -13.50 -3.73
N ASP A 399 -14.77 -14.78 -3.70
CA ASP A 399 -15.21 -15.75 -2.71
C ASP A 399 -14.19 -15.85 -1.60
N TYR A 400 -14.31 -14.95 -0.64
CA TYR A 400 -13.38 -14.83 0.48
C TYR A 400 -14.08 -14.27 1.71
N VAL A 401 -13.65 -14.73 2.88
CA VAL A 401 -14.13 -14.24 4.19
C VAL A 401 -12.92 -13.74 4.98
N ARG A 402 -12.93 -12.48 5.38
CA ARG A 402 -11.91 -11.88 6.23
C ARG A 402 -12.17 -12.19 7.69
N GLU A 403 -11.08 -12.33 8.43
CA GLU A 403 -11.14 -12.44 9.88
C GLU A 403 -11.64 -11.12 10.47
N ASP A 404 -12.58 -11.20 11.43
CA ASP A 404 -13.08 -10.04 12.16
C ASP A 404 -12.21 -9.81 13.40
N TYR A 405 -11.53 -8.68 13.43
CA TYR A 405 -10.71 -8.27 14.57
C TYR A 405 -11.45 -7.40 15.59
N GLY A 406 -12.78 -7.38 15.55
CA GLY A 406 -13.64 -6.71 16.53
C GLY A 406 -13.71 -5.18 16.43
N GLU A 407 -13.01 -4.57 15.47
CA GLU A 407 -13.15 -3.18 15.07
C GLU A 407 -13.85 -3.11 13.71
N SER A 408 -14.50 -2.00 13.42
CA SER A 408 -15.09 -1.75 12.10
C SER A 408 -14.01 -1.46 11.05
N ILE A 409 -13.16 -2.45 10.79
CA ILE A 409 -12.12 -2.38 9.76
C ILE A 409 -12.69 -2.95 8.48
N THR A 410 -12.63 -2.15 7.41
CA THR A 410 -13.07 -2.54 6.08
C THR A 410 -11.92 -2.45 5.08
N ALA A 411 -11.92 -3.37 4.12
CA ALA A 411 -11.06 -3.26 2.96
C ALA A 411 -11.87 -2.70 1.77
N SER A 412 -11.22 -1.96 0.87
CA SER A 412 -11.91 -1.33 -0.25
C SER A 412 -12.49 -2.33 -1.26
N ASP A 413 -12.05 -3.58 -1.23
CA ASP A 413 -12.59 -4.66 -2.06
C ASP A 413 -13.70 -5.49 -1.38
N ASP A 414 -14.09 -5.16 -0.14
CA ASP A 414 -15.21 -5.82 0.56
C ASP A 414 -16.55 -5.72 -0.20
N ALA A 415 -16.74 -4.62 -0.92
CA ALA A 415 -17.93 -4.44 -1.78
C ALA A 415 -18.04 -5.47 -2.91
N TYR A 416 -16.95 -6.19 -3.21
CA TYR A 416 -16.88 -7.19 -4.29
C TYR A 416 -16.78 -8.62 -3.75
N LEU A 417 -17.05 -8.83 -2.46
CA LEU A 417 -17.18 -10.14 -1.85
C LEU A 417 -18.59 -10.71 -2.11
N ILE A 418 -18.67 -12.01 -2.42
CA ILE A 418 -19.95 -12.72 -2.53
C ILE A 418 -20.74 -12.61 -1.23
N SER A 419 -20.08 -12.73 -0.08
CA SER A 419 -20.72 -12.60 1.23
C SER A 419 -21.37 -11.22 1.48
N THR A 420 -20.92 -10.17 0.81
CA THR A 420 -21.55 -8.85 0.87
C THR A 420 -22.85 -8.82 0.04
N LEU A 421 -22.85 -9.47 -1.12
CA LEU A 421 -24.06 -9.64 -1.92
C LEU A 421 -25.09 -10.50 -1.18
N GLU A 422 -24.68 -11.58 -0.54
CA GLU A 422 -25.54 -12.46 0.26
C GLU A 422 -26.19 -11.74 1.41
N LYS A 423 -25.45 -10.88 2.12
CA LYS A 423 -26.01 -10.05 3.20
C LYS A 423 -27.02 -9.03 2.71
N ALA A 424 -26.80 -8.49 1.52
CA ALA A 424 -27.72 -7.52 0.92
C ALA A 424 -29.06 -8.14 0.51
N VAL A 425 -29.10 -9.46 0.30
CA VAL A 425 -30.28 -10.22 -0.14
C VAL A 425 -30.73 -11.26 0.88
N ALA A 426 -30.37 -11.08 2.15
CA ALA A 426 -30.83 -11.98 3.21
C ALA A 426 -32.35 -12.18 3.14
N PRO A 427 -32.84 -13.44 3.17
CA PRO A 427 -34.26 -13.74 3.05
C PRO A 427 -35.07 -12.97 4.08
N THR A 428 -36.09 -12.26 3.63
CA THR A 428 -37.12 -11.67 4.47
C THR A 428 -38.40 -12.50 4.32
N GLU A 429 -39.38 -12.33 5.21
CA GLU A 429 -40.69 -12.98 5.07
C GLU A 429 -41.38 -12.64 3.73
N THR A 430 -41.02 -11.48 3.16
CA THR A 430 -41.56 -10.98 1.87
C THR A 430 -40.71 -11.31 0.65
N SER A 431 -39.48 -11.82 0.82
CA SER A 431 -38.55 -12.17 -0.27
C SER A 431 -37.80 -13.48 0.01
N PRO A 432 -38.48 -14.64 -0.05
CA PRO A 432 -37.85 -15.92 0.21
C PRO A 432 -36.83 -16.35 -0.85
N GLY A 433 -36.82 -15.72 -2.04
CA GLY A 433 -35.91 -16.02 -3.14
C GLY A 433 -34.65 -15.16 -3.21
N GLY A 434 -34.46 -14.21 -2.30
CA GLY A 434 -33.23 -13.43 -2.18
C GLY A 434 -33.14 -12.15 -3.03
N CYS A 435 -33.81 -11.98 -4.15
CA CYS A 435 -33.83 -10.73 -4.91
C CYS A 435 -34.91 -9.77 -4.40
N PRO A 436 -34.58 -8.55 -3.95
CA PRO A 436 -35.56 -7.64 -3.40
C PRO A 436 -36.53 -7.04 -4.43
N VAL A 437 -36.20 -7.16 -5.72
CA VAL A 437 -37.03 -6.67 -6.83
C VAL A 437 -37.99 -7.75 -7.33
N HIS A 438 -37.54 -9.01 -7.37
CA HIS A 438 -38.29 -10.14 -7.86
C HIS A 438 -38.63 -11.08 -6.69
N THR A 439 -39.73 -10.82 -6.02
CA THR A 439 -40.11 -11.49 -4.77
C THR A 439 -41.09 -12.63 -4.90
N SER A 440 -41.72 -12.78 -6.07
CA SER A 440 -42.61 -13.88 -6.40
C SER A 440 -42.53 -14.20 -7.88
N ALA A 441 -42.87 -15.44 -8.27
CA ALA A 441 -43.11 -15.73 -9.67
C ALA A 441 -44.18 -14.73 -10.20
N ALA A 442 -43.86 -14.06 -11.30
CA ALA A 442 -44.90 -13.32 -12.00
C ALA A 442 -46.01 -14.34 -12.33
N VAL A 443 -47.10 -14.30 -11.62
CA VAL A 443 -48.26 -15.07 -11.95
C VAL A 443 -48.80 -14.44 -13.24
N THR A 444 -48.22 -14.86 -14.36
CA THR A 444 -48.86 -14.63 -15.65
C THR A 444 -50.00 -15.64 -15.74
N ASP A 445 -51.10 -15.38 -15.04
CA ASP A 445 -52.37 -15.96 -15.36
C ASP A 445 -52.76 -15.33 -16.72
N PRO A 446 -52.79 -16.09 -17.79
CA PRO A 446 -53.15 -15.55 -19.11
C PRO A 446 -54.58 -14.97 -19.13
N ASP A 447 -55.37 -15.26 -18.12
CA ASP A 447 -56.76 -14.79 -17.96
C ASP A 447 -56.91 -13.66 -16.89
N ASP A 448 -55.79 -13.22 -16.25
CA ASP A 448 -55.81 -12.04 -15.33
C ASP A 448 -55.58 -10.73 -16.10
N PRO A 449 -56.66 -9.94 -16.34
CA PRO A 449 -56.58 -8.66 -17.06
C PRO A 449 -55.72 -7.62 -16.38
N ASN A 450 -55.36 -7.82 -15.11
CA ASN A 450 -54.59 -6.89 -14.27
C ASN A 450 -53.16 -7.35 -14.01
N GLY A 451 -52.77 -8.56 -14.48
CA GLY A 451 -51.42 -9.06 -14.27
C GLY A 451 -50.94 -9.14 -12.81
N GLY A 452 -51.90 -9.40 -11.86
CA GLY A 452 -51.60 -9.44 -10.41
C GLY A 452 -51.52 -8.07 -9.71
N LEU A 453 -51.99 -7.00 -10.34
CA LEU A 453 -52.01 -5.68 -9.69
C LEU A 453 -53.02 -5.67 -8.52
N ASP A 454 -52.60 -5.04 -7.41
CA ASP A 454 -53.47 -4.80 -6.24
C ASP A 454 -54.61 -3.82 -6.60
N PRO A 455 -55.82 -4.00 -6.08
CA PRO A 455 -56.95 -3.09 -6.31
C PRO A 455 -56.67 -1.59 -5.95
N SER A 456 -55.63 -1.31 -5.24
CA SER A 456 -55.15 0.06 -4.96
C SER A 456 -54.20 0.65 -6.00
N ASP A 457 -53.76 -0.15 -6.99
CA ASP A 457 -52.87 0.34 -8.07
C ASP A 457 -53.70 1.21 -9.05
N PRO A 458 -53.20 2.38 -9.44
CA PRO A 458 -53.90 3.30 -10.37
C PRO A 458 -54.20 2.70 -11.73
N ASN A 459 -53.56 1.60 -12.12
CA ASN A 459 -53.75 0.91 -13.38
C ASN A 459 -54.64 -0.34 -13.24
N TRP A 460 -55.10 -0.66 -12.02
CA TRP A 460 -56.01 -1.78 -11.78
C TRP A 460 -57.34 -1.54 -12.47
N GLN A 461 -57.86 -2.55 -13.18
CA GLN A 461 -59.19 -2.52 -13.80
C GLN A 461 -60.10 -3.56 -13.13
N PRO A 462 -61.32 -3.19 -12.72
CA PRO A 462 -62.26 -4.17 -12.18
C PRO A 462 -62.60 -5.24 -13.23
N PRO A 463 -62.77 -6.52 -12.85
CA PRO A 463 -63.16 -7.59 -13.78
C PRO A 463 -64.46 -7.24 -14.49
N ASP A 464 -64.56 -7.63 -15.75
CA ASP A 464 -65.77 -7.38 -16.57
C ASP A 464 -66.99 -8.09 -15.92
N PRO A 465 -68.03 -7.36 -15.50
CA PRO A 465 -69.19 -7.96 -14.88
C PRO A 465 -70.01 -8.88 -15.82
N ASN A 466 -69.64 -8.97 -17.09
CA ASN A 466 -70.26 -9.86 -18.08
C ASN A 466 -69.40 -11.05 -18.46
N ASP A 467 -68.25 -11.26 -17.80
CA ASP A 467 -67.39 -12.42 -18.06
C ASP A 467 -68.05 -13.68 -17.46
N PRO A 468 -68.37 -14.69 -18.29
CA PRO A 468 -69.08 -15.88 -17.84
C PRO A 468 -68.23 -16.81 -16.94
N ASP A 469 -66.92 -16.59 -16.82
CA ASP A 469 -66.01 -17.42 -16.03
C ASP A 469 -65.67 -16.84 -14.65
N VAL A 470 -66.20 -15.66 -14.27
CA VAL A 470 -66.05 -15.09 -12.94
C VAL A 470 -66.99 -15.79 -11.94
N PRO A 471 -66.46 -16.44 -10.87
CA PRO A 471 -67.31 -17.03 -9.83
C PRO A 471 -68.12 -15.94 -9.10
N ILE A 472 -69.43 -16.07 -9.15
CA ILE A 472 -70.34 -15.20 -8.38
C ILE A 472 -70.21 -15.59 -6.91
N ASP A 473 -69.69 -14.68 -6.08
CA ASP A 473 -69.66 -14.81 -4.62
C ASP A 473 -71.09 -14.70 -4.09
N PRO A 474 -71.64 -15.75 -3.45
CA PRO A 474 -73.03 -15.76 -2.99
C PRO A 474 -73.33 -14.84 -1.80
N ASP A 475 -72.30 -14.17 -1.24
CA ASP A 475 -72.45 -13.32 -0.03
C ASP A 475 -72.39 -11.80 -0.33
N THR A 476 -72.46 -11.36 -1.60
CA THR A 476 -72.49 -9.93 -1.92
C THR A 476 -73.91 -9.37 -1.71
N PRO A 477 -74.14 -8.40 -0.78
CA PRO A 477 -75.45 -7.79 -0.61
C PRO A 477 -75.81 -6.93 -1.82
N THR A 478 -76.98 -7.19 -2.42
CA THR A 478 -77.60 -6.33 -3.45
C THR A 478 -78.06 -5.04 -2.79
N GLU A 479 -77.40 -3.91 -3.07
CA GLU A 479 -77.90 -2.59 -2.69
C GLU A 479 -79.05 -2.12 -3.60
N ASP A 480 -80.13 -1.78 -2.97
CA ASP A 480 -81.33 -1.16 -3.54
C ASP A 480 -81.10 0.35 -3.80
N PRO A 481 -81.42 0.90 -4.98
CA PRO A 481 -81.11 2.30 -5.28
C PRO A 481 -82.29 3.21 -4.86
N SER A 482 -82.25 3.74 -3.64
CA SER A 482 -83.03 4.92 -3.34
C SER A 482 -82.56 5.61 -2.03
N GLY A 483 -82.27 6.89 -2.10
CA GLY A 483 -82.25 7.77 -0.96
C GLY A 483 -81.05 8.69 -0.85
N GLY A 484 -81.27 9.92 -1.29
CA GLY A 484 -80.30 11.02 -1.20
C GLY A 484 -80.20 11.65 0.18
N ASP A 485 -79.28 12.47 0.27
CA ASP A 485 -79.32 13.87 0.82
C ASP A 485 -78.13 14.22 1.75
N SER A 486 -77.50 15.27 1.36
CA SER A 486 -76.89 16.40 2.05
C SER A 486 -75.97 16.23 3.29
N GLY A 487 -74.85 16.88 3.18
CA GLY A 487 -74.40 17.71 4.32
C GLY A 487 -72.93 17.69 4.67
N GLY A 488 -72.25 18.72 4.23
CA GLY A 488 -71.46 19.55 5.12
C GLY A 488 -70.01 19.13 5.54
N GLY A 489 -69.11 19.81 4.98
CA GLY A 489 -68.11 20.62 5.69
C GLY A 489 -67.04 19.89 6.56
N ASP A 490 -65.81 19.96 6.18
CA ASP A 490 -64.79 20.78 6.81
C ASP A 490 -63.42 20.34 6.32
N GLN A 491 -62.69 21.29 5.77
CA GLN A 491 -61.22 21.17 5.58
C GLN A 491 -60.54 21.53 6.88
N PRO A 492 -59.40 21.00 7.17
CA PRO A 492 -58.37 21.73 7.87
C PRO A 492 -57.06 21.89 7.03
N THR A 493 -56.69 23.09 7.05
CA THR A 493 -55.55 23.87 6.65
C THR A 493 -54.18 23.23 6.88
N GLU A 494 -53.29 23.50 5.87
CA GLU A 494 -51.83 23.34 5.96
C GLU A 494 -51.22 24.23 7.05
N PRO A 495 -50.07 23.85 7.65
CA PRO A 495 -49.22 24.76 8.36
C PRO A 495 -48.01 25.24 7.54
N ASP A 496 -47.76 26.52 7.70
CA ASP A 496 -46.79 27.45 7.18
C ASP A 496 -45.30 27.04 7.49
N PRO A 497 -44.37 27.18 6.54
CA PRO A 497 -42.93 26.98 6.77
C PRO A 497 -42.27 28.31 7.10
N ASN A 498 -42.13 28.70 8.35
CA ASN A 498 -41.15 29.70 8.83
C ASN A 498 -41.25 29.89 10.33
N ASP A 499 -40.40 29.24 11.08
CA ASP A 499 -39.99 29.77 12.40
C ASP A 499 -38.53 29.42 12.70
N PRO A 500 -37.68 30.43 12.85
CA PRO A 500 -36.30 30.25 13.26
C PRO A 500 -36.11 30.67 14.71
N SER A 501 -35.91 29.74 15.63
CA SER A 501 -35.27 30.13 16.91
C SER A 501 -34.72 28.96 17.71
N GLY A 502 -33.43 29.10 18.05
CA GLY A 502 -32.83 28.68 19.29
C GLY A 502 -32.17 27.28 19.23
N GLY A 503 -30.98 27.09 19.60
CA GLY A 503 -30.04 27.81 20.42
C GLY A 503 -28.95 26.83 20.82
N PHE A 504 -27.77 27.33 20.93
CA PHE A 504 -26.53 26.69 21.33
C PHE A 504 -26.59 25.81 22.60
N GLY A 505 -25.80 24.72 22.59
CA GLY A 505 -25.44 23.94 23.76
C GLY A 505 -24.10 23.27 23.58
N ASP A 506 -23.08 24.01 23.96
CA ASP A 506 -21.69 23.58 24.17
C ASP A 506 -21.61 22.52 25.28
N ALA A 507 -20.91 21.45 25.09
CA ALA A 507 -20.32 20.66 26.18
C ALA A 507 -19.06 19.94 25.68
N GLY A 508 -17.94 20.62 25.86
CA GLY A 508 -16.63 20.00 25.88
C GLY A 508 -16.50 19.01 27.04
N GLY A 509 -15.75 17.95 26.81
CA GLY A 509 -15.39 16.97 27.81
C GLY A 509 -14.07 16.34 27.45
N ASP A 510 -12.99 16.91 27.98
CA ASP A 510 -11.65 16.35 28.01
C ASP A 510 -11.64 14.94 28.62
N TRP A 511 -11.05 13.98 27.87
CA TRP A 511 -10.63 12.68 28.40
C TRP A 511 -9.24 12.31 27.89
N TRP A 512 -8.21 12.97 28.41
CA TRP A 512 -6.82 12.49 28.35
C TRP A 512 -6.04 12.96 29.57
N SER A 513 -6.15 12.25 30.69
CA SER A 513 -5.13 12.28 31.75
C SER A 513 -5.22 11.00 32.56
N GLY A 514 -4.17 10.21 32.52
CA GLY A 514 -3.96 9.13 33.46
C GLY A 514 -3.45 7.85 32.82
N PHE A 515 -2.12 7.74 32.67
CA PHE A 515 -1.34 6.50 32.85
C PHE A 515 0.15 6.79 32.61
N TRP A 516 0.78 7.40 33.59
CA TRP A 516 2.23 7.24 33.84
C TRP A 516 2.39 7.02 35.34
N GLY A 517 2.57 5.77 35.71
CA GLY A 517 2.99 5.39 37.04
C GLY A 517 4.49 5.18 37.02
N ASP A 518 5.19 6.02 37.78
CA ASP A 518 6.59 5.85 38.15
C ASP A 518 6.84 4.46 38.72
N ASN A 519 7.91 3.84 38.29
CA ASN A 519 8.56 2.78 39.05
C ASN A 519 10.08 3.02 39.06
N THR A 520 10.53 3.81 40.03
CA THR A 520 11.90 3.83 40.51
C THR A 520 12.02 2.77 41.62
N GLY A 521 12.97 1.86 41.49
CA GLY A 521 13.33 1.03 42.64
C GLY A 521 14.13 -0.24 42.32
N THR A 522 15.46 -0.09 42.52
CA THR A 522 16.57 -1.04 42.70
C THR A 522 17.10 -1.75 41.48
#